data_31e21dd257e8035e941812fcee35159c
#
_entry.id   31e21dd257e8035e941812fcee35159c
#
_cell.length_a   1.000
_cell.length_b   1.000
_cell.length_c   1.000
_cell.angle_alpha   90.00
_cell.angle_beta   90.00
_cell.angle_gamma   90.00
#
_symmetry.space_group_name_H-M   'P 1'
#
loop_
_entity.id
_entity.type
_entity.pdbx_description
1 polymer ?
#
loop_
_entity_poly.entity_id
_entity_poly.type
_entity_poly.pdbx_seq_one_letter_code
_entity_poly.pdbx_strand_id
1 'polypeptide(L)'
;MPGFCIFHTEINKKTLIMRKLHWLFMAVCLAVMPVLQSCDDNDGYSIGDFTPPLWATVRVTGNAFYLDCDVWGTLWPVNTDLGWYEPVDGKRVITMFNPLSDGFDGYDHAVKLLSLQDVLTKEVETLTPETEEEFGNDPVLIFKGDIGISGGYMNIVFMQNLPSKTKHRISLVRPQDDADLYGEDGYIHLELRYNDYEDLTGLRDYGAV
;
A
#
# COMPACT_ATOMS: atom_id res chain seq x y z
N MET A 1 -59.29 64.01 -24.58
CA MET A 1 -58.29 62.92 -24.68
C MET A 1 -57.51 62.77 -23.40
N PRO A 2 -57.87 61.90 -22.48
CA PRO A 2 -57.08 61.58 -21.31
C PRO A 2 -56.91 60.04 -21.22
N GLY A 3 -56.10 59.51 -22.07
CA GLY A 3 -55.85 58.04 -22.07
C GLY A 3 -54.40 57.61 -22.12
N PHE A 4 -53.45 58.54 -22.27
CA PHE A 4 -52.05 58.18 -22.61
C PHE A 4 -51.13 58.23 -21.37
N CYS A 5 -51.49 58.77 -20.26
CA CYS A 5 -50.64 58.88 -19.07
C CYS A 5 -50.65 57.69 -18.11
N ILE A 6 -51.74 56.89 -18.15
CA ILE A 6 -51.87 55.77 -17.17
C ILE A 6 -51.01 54.53 -17.58
N PHE A 7 -50.80 54.31 -18.87
CA PHE A 7 -50.01 53.17 -19.36
C PHE A 7 -48.50 53.29 -19.04
N HIS A 8 -47.98 54.50 -19.04
CA HIS A 8 -46.56 54.75 -18.80
C HIS A 8 -46.16 54.54 -17.33
N THR A 9 -47.06 54.78 -16.40
CA THR A 9 -46.86 54.64 -14.97
C THR A 9 -46.93 53.18 -14.51
N GLU A 10 -47.77 52.37 -15.12
CA GLU A 10 -47.91 50.94 -14.85
C GLU A 10 -46.69 50.13 -15.35
N ILE A 11 -46.17 50.43 -16.55
CA ILE A 11 -44.97 49.79 -17.11
C ILE A 11 -43.75 50.13 -16.22
N ASN A 12 -43.62 51.30 -15.71
CA ASN A 12 -42.51 51.74 -14.86
C ASN A 12 -42.53 51.04 -13.50
N LYS A 13 -43.72 50.83 -12.91
CA LYS A 13 -43.88 50.07 -11.66
C LYS A 13 -43.51 48.58 -11.82
N LYS A 14 -43.96 47.95 -12.88
CA LYS A 14 -43.60 46.52 -13.17
C LYS A 14 -42.12 46.34 -13.41
N THR A 15 -41.48 47.26 -14.12
CA THR A 15 -40.03 47.21 -14.37
C THR A 15 -39.23 47.45 -13.08
N LEU A 16 -39.70 48.33 -12.21
CA LEU A 16 -39.07 48.60 -10.92
C LEU A 16 -39.20 47.41 -9.96
N ILE A 17 -40.35 46.74 -9.95
CA ILE A 17 -40.59 45.52 -9.15
C ILE A 17 -39.73 44.36 -9.65
N MET A 18 -39.64 44.14 -10.97
CA MET A 18 -38.76 43.11 -11.55
C MET A 18 -37.27 43.37 -11.23
N ARG A 19 -36.80 44.61 -11.31
CA ARG A 19 -35.42 44.97 -10.92
C ARG A 19 -35.17 44.68 -9.44
N LYS A 20 -36.09 45.01 -8.56
CA LYS A 20 -35.97 44.72 -7.11
C LYS A 20 -35.99 43.22 -6.86
N LEU A 21 -36.81 42.46 -7.57
CA LEU A 21 -36.88 40.99 -7.48
C LEU A 21 -35.59 40.34 -7.95
N HIS A 22 -35.00 40.83 -9.04
CA HIS A 22 -33.68 40.37 -9.53
C HIS A 22 -32.54 40.61 -8.53
N TRP A 23 -32.53 41.80 -7.90
CA TRP A 23 -31.54 42.12 -6.87
C TRP A 23 -31.72 41.26 -5.61
N LEU A 24 -32.99 40.99 -5.23
CA LEU A 24 -33.28 40.10 -4.10
C LEU A 24 -32.82 38.64 -4.41
N PHE A 25 -33.07 38.17 -5.63
CA PHE A 25 -32.67 36.86 -6.08
C PHE A 25 -31.14 36.71 -6.13
N MET A 26 -30.41 37.70 -6.66
CA MET A 26 -28.96 37.76 -6.62
C MET A 26 -28.42 37.80 -5.20
N ALA A 27 -29.02 38.56 -4.30
CA ALA A 27 -28.58 38.61 -2.91
C ALA A 27 -28.81 37.27 -2.18
N VAL A 28 -29.89 36.56 -2.45
CA VAL A 28 -30.16 35.22 -1.92
C VAL A 28 -29.18 34.21 -2.49
N CYS A 29 -28.88 34.22 -3.80
CA CYS A 29 -27.90 33.36 -4.41
C CYS A 29 -26.47 33.57 -3.85
N LEU A 30 -26.08 34.84 -3.63
CA LEU A 30 -24.81 35.20 -3.01
C LEU A 30 -24.71 34.79 -1.52
N ALA A 31 -25.83 34.79 -0.81
CA ALA A 31 -25.86 34.36 0.60
C ALA A 31 -25.85 32.83 0.76
N VAL A 32 -26.32 32.09 -0.26
CA VAL A 32 -26.34 30.60 -0.24
C VAL A 32 -25.05 29.99 -0.73
N MET A 33 -24.26 30.70 -1.56
CA MET A 33 -22.97 30.18 -2.09
C MET A 33 -21.96 29.77 -1.00
N PRO A 34 -21.75 30.49 0.11
CA PRO A 34 -20.82 30.03 1.13
C PRO A 34 -21.29 28.81 1.91
N VAL A 35 -22.60 28.49 1.89
CA VAL A 35 -23.13 27.29 2.59
C VAL A 35 -22.85 26.01 1.79
N LEU A 36 -22.57 26.12 0.50
CA LEU A 36 -22.23 24.97 -0.36
C LEU A 36 -20.73 24.68 -0.43
N GLN A 37 -19.89 25.55 0.15
CA GLN A 37 -18.43 25.34 0.24
C GLN A 37 -17.98 24.63 1.52
N SER A 38 -18.89 24.17 2.37
CA SER A 38 -18.59 23.49 3.62
C SER A 38 -18.42 21.99 3.47
N CYS A 39 -17.74 21.53 2.43
CA CYS A 39 -17.26 20.15 2.33
C CYS A 39 -15.99 20.14 1.48
N ASP A 40 -15.00 20.92 1.89
CA ASP A 40 -13.63 20.74 1.46
C ASP A 40 -12.75 20.58 2.71
N ASP A 41 -13.18 19.68 3.60
CA ASP A 41 -12.32 19.14 4.63
C ASP A 41 -11.40 18.13 3.95
N ASN A 42 -10.35 18.67 3.30
CA ASN A 42 -9.26 17.92 2.71
C ASN A 42 -8.31 17.36 3.80
N ASP A 43 -8.77 17.28 5.03
CA ASP A 43 -7.99 16.88 6.20
C ASP A 43 -8.28 15.44 6.64
N GLY A 44 -8.68 14.56 5.73
CA GLY A 44 -8.95 13.18 6.06
C GLY A 44 -8.88 12.23 4.87
N TYR A 45 -8.74 10.95 5.17
CA TYR A 45 -8.77 9.89 4.17
C TYR A 45 -10.18 9.59 3.69
N SER A 46 -10.33 9.31 2.41
CA SER A 46 -11.58 8.96 1.76
C SER A 46 -11.69 7.45 1.54
N ILE A 47 -12.89 6.90 1.46
CA ILE A 47 -13.11 5.46 1.24
C ILE A 47 -12.46 4.95 -0.06
N GLY A 48 -12.14 5.86 -0.99
CA GLY A 48 -11.44 5.52 -2.24
C GLY A 48 -9.92 5.63 -2.17
N ASP A 49 -9.35 6.08 -1.07
CA ASP A 49 -7.92 6.28 -0.91
C ASP A 49 -7.27 4.97 -0.49
N PHE A 50 -6.78 4.22 -1.45
CA PHE A 50 -6.07 2.98 -1.18
C PHE A 50 -4.62 3.07 -1.66
N THR A 51 -3.75 2.41 -0.90
CA THR A 51 -2.32 2.36 -1.21
C THR A 51 -2.02 1.38 -2.35
N PRO A 52 -0.91 1.57 -3.08
CA PRO A 52 -0.32 0.48 -3.86
C PRO A 52 0.11 -0.67 -2.93
N PRO A 53 0.52 -1.83 -3.46
CA PRO A 53 1.15 -2.89 -2.66
C PRO A 53 2.38 -2.36 -1.93
N LEU A 54 2.44 -2.56 -0.61
CA LEU A 54 3.50 -2.09 0.27
C LEU A 54 4.03 -3.25 1.12
N TRP A 55 5.32 -3.20 1.42
CA TRP A 55 5.97 -4.13 2.32
C TRP A 55 5.69 -3.77 3.78
N ALA A 56 5.42 -4.79 4.58
CA ALA A 56 5.25 -4.63 6.02
C ALA A 56 5.70 -5.90 6.76
N THR A 57 5.93 -5.77 8.06
CA THR A 57 6.20 -6.87 8.96
C THR A 57 5.01 -7.05 9.92
N VAL A 58 4.54 -8.26 10.06
CA VAL A 58 3.51 -8.59 11.05
C VAL A 58 4.10 -8.53 12.46
N ARG A 59 3.40 -7.85 13.36
CA ARG A 59 3.75 -7.79 14.78
C ARG A 59 2.56 -8.26 15.60
N VAL A 60 2.77 -9.29 16.39
CA VAL A 60 1.72 -9.85 17.24
C VAL A 60 1.72 -9.17 18.61
N THR A 61 0.56 -8.75 19.08
CA THR A 61 0.36 -8.15 20.39
C THR A 61 -0.87 -8.76 21.08
N GLY A 62 -0.64 -9.57 22.11
CA GLY A 62 -1.73 -10.32 22.76
C GLY A 62 -2.46 -11.24 21.76
N ASN A 63 -3.76 -11.03 21.61
CA ASN A 63 -4.60 -11.77 20.65
C ASN A 63 -4.86 -11.01 19.35
N ALA A 64 -4.13 -9.91 19.11
CA ALA A 64 -4.24 -9.08 17.92
C ALA A 64 -2.90 -8.95 17.22
N PHE A 65 -2.90 -8.31 16.06
CA PHE A 65 -1.68 -7.96 15.36
C PHE A 65 -1.78 -6.55 14.78
N TYR A 66 -0.64 -5.96 14.53
CA TYR A 66 -0.48 -4.76 13.72
C TYR A 66 0.57 -5.00 12.64
N LEU A 67 0.68 -4.10 11.70
CA LEU A 67 1.70 -4.15 10.66
C LEU A 67 2.69 -3.01 10.87
N ASP A 68 3.97 -3.35 10.84
CA ASP A 68 5.06 -2.39 10.79
C ASP A 68 5.42 -2.18 9.31
N CYS A 69 4.83 -1.14 8.71
CA CYS A 69 4.95 -0.86 7.29
C CYS A 69 6.22 -0.05 7.02
N ASP A 70 6.99 -0.46 6.02
CA ASP A 70 8.30 0.14 5.71
C ASP A 70 8.21 1.63 5.33
N VAL A 71 7.04 2.10 4.91
CA VAL A 71 6.83 3.48 4.42
C VAL A 71 5.87 4.27 5.32
N TRP A 72 4.89 3.61 5.93
CA TRP A 72 3.80 4.25 6.68
C TRP A 72 3.94 4.12 8.20
N GLY A 73 4.97 3.42 8.71
CA GLY A 73 5.09 3.12 10.13
C GLY A 73 4.07 2.09 10.61
N THR A 74 3.60 2.24 11.83
CA THR A 74 2.73 1.25 12.48
C THR A 74 1.26 1.41 12.07
N LEU A 75 0.68 0.33 11.56
CA LEU A 75 -0.68 0.27 11.03
C LEU A 75 -1.55 -0.64 11.91
N TRP A 76 -2.63 -0.09 12.47
CA TRP A 76 -3.61 -0.88 13.20
C TRP A 76 -4.78 -1.26 12.29
N PRO A 77 -4.97 -2.57 11.98
CA PRO A 77 -6.12 -3.04 11.21
C PRO A 77 -7.41 -2.93 12.02
N VAL A 78 -8.41 -2.22 11.49
CA VAL A 78 -9.74 -2.14 12.09
C VAL A 78 -10.76 -3.08 11.46
N ASN A 79 -10.31 -3.96 10.56
CA ASN A 79 -11.18 -4.96 9.96
C ASN A 79 -11.72 -5.92 11.02
N THR A 80 -13.01 -6.24 10.92
CA THR A 80 -13.66 -7.26 11.75
C THR A 80 -13.72 -8.63 11.08
N ASP A 81 -13.31 -8.72 9.82
CA ASP A 81 -13.39 -9.89 8.95
C ASP A 81 -12.04 -10.57 8.69
N LEU A 82 -11.04 -10.33 9.53
CA LEU A 82 -9.70 -10.91 9.42
C LEU A 82 -9.52 -12.29 10.10
N GLY A 83 -10.60 -12.92 10.55
CA GLY A 83 -10.53 -14.22 11.22
C GLY A 83 -9.98 -15.37 10.36
N TRP A 84 -9.79 -15.15 9.07
CA TRP A 84 -9.13 -16.08 8.15
C TRP A 84 -7.60 -16.01 8.19
N TYR A 85 -7.02 -14.93 8.75
CA TYR A 85 -5.58 -14.71 8.81
C TYR A 85 -5.04 -15.13 10.16
N GLU A 86 -4.03 -15.99 10.15
CA GLU A 86 -3.27 -16.42 11.33
C GLU A 86 -1.95 -15.64 11.38
N PRO A 87 -1.85 -14.61 12.22
CA PRO A 87 -0.67 -13.74 12.26
C PRO A 87 0.52 -14.47 12.89
N VAL A 88 1.68 -14.36 12.23
CA VAL A 88 2.96 -14.86 12.73
C VAL A 88 3.90 -13.68 12.92
N ASP A 89 4.39 -13.50 14.15
CA ASP A 89 5.30 -12.38 14.46
C ASP A 89 6.57 -12.45 13.64
N GLY A 90 7.02 -11.30 13.13
CA GLY A 90 8.20 -11.19 12.28
C GLY A 90 7.99 -11.59 10.81
N LYS A 91 6.82 -12.08 10.43
CA LYS A 91 6.53 -12.46 9.05
C LYS A 91 6.43 -11.24 8.13
N ARG A 92 7.11 -11.30 6.97
CA ARG A 92 6.96 -10.27 5.95
C ARG A 92 5.69 -10.51 5.15
N VAL A 93 5.04 -9.42 4.81
CA VAL A 93 3.80 -9.41 4.01
C VAL A 93 3.84 -8.30 2.98
N ILE A 94 3.09 -8.49 1.91
CA ILE A 94 2.70 -7.42 1.00
C ILE A 94 1.24 -7.10 1.30
N THR A 95 0.96 -5.85 1.56
CA THR A 95 -0.38 -5.38 1.94
C THR A 95 -0.83 -4.19 1.10
N MET A 96 -2.13 -4.09 0.91
CA MET A 96 -2.81 -2.89 0.42
C MET A 96 -3.87 -2.52 1.44
N PHE A 97 -4.02 -1.26 1.70
CA PHE A 97 -4.99 -0.77 2.69
C PHE A 97 -5.59 0.57 2.29
N ASN A 98 -6.73 0.86 2.88
CA ASN A 98 -7.32 2.18 2.90
C ASN A 98 -6.98 2.82 4.26
N PRO A 99 -6.25 3.92 4.31
CA PRO A 99 -6.02 4.65 5.55
C PRO A 99 -7.33 5.28 6.02
N LEU A 100 -7.57 5.29 7.32
CA LEU A 100 -8.81 5.81 7.92
C LEU A 100 -8.56 6.98 8.86
N SER A 101 -7.46 6.95 9.61
CA SER A 101 -7.06 8.07 10.47
C SER A 101 -5.57 8.02 10.76
N ASP A 102 -5.00 9.18 11.02
CA ASP A 102 -3.68 9.34 11.60
C ASP A 102 -3.79 9.26 13.12
N GLY A 103 -2.85 8.55 13.74
CA GLY A 103 -2.79 8.36 15.19
C GLY A 103 -3.98 7.58 15.75
N PHE A 104 -3.77 6.32 16.10
CA PHE A 104 -4.80 5.47 16.70
C PHE A 104 -4.19 4.62 17.81
N ASP A 105 -4.57 4.90 19.06
CA ASP A 105 -4.19 4.11 20.25
C ASP A 105 -2.68 3.78 20.35
N GLY A 106 -1.85 4.75 19.96
CA GLY A 106 -0.37 4.62 19.99
C GLY A 106 0.24 4.07 18.70
N TYR A 107 -0.56 3.78 17.67
CA TYR A 107 -0.12 3.45 16.32
C TYR A 107 -0.18 4.68 15.42
N ASP A 108 0.63 4.69 14.34
CA ASP A 108 0.69 5.83 13.43
C ASP A 108 -0.61 5.99 12.62
N HIS A 109 -1.24 4.87 12.24
CA HIS A 109 -2.47 4.90 11.44
C HIS A 109 -3.45 3.79 11.84
N ALA A 110 -4.76 4.11 11.81
CA ALA A 110 -5.81 3.11 11.71
C ALA A 110 -6.11 2.85 10.22
N VAL A 111 -6.17 1.58 9.82
CA VAL A 111 -6.33 1.20 8.43
C VAL A 111 -7.37 0.10 8.24
N LYS A 112 -8.02 0.10 7.07
CA LYS A 112 -8.78 -1.05 6.60
C LYS A 112 -7.91 -1.82 5.61
N LEU A 113 -7.50 -3.03 5.95
CA LEU A 113 -6.77 -3.91 5.04
C LEU A 113 -7.67 -4.33 3.87
N LEU A 114 -7.16 -4.20 2.67
CA LEU A 114 -7.80 -4.62 1.42
C LEU A 114 -7.20 -5.92 0.91
N SER A 115 -5.89 -6.09 1.10
CA SER A 115 -5.19 -7.35 0.84
C SER A 115 -4.08 -7.53 1.85
N LEU A 116 -3.78 -8.79 2.16
CA LEU A 116 -2.68 -9.19 3.00
C LEU A 116 -2.14 -10.50 2.47
N GLN A 117 -0.92 -10.49 1.96
CA GLN A 117 -0.29 -11.65 1.37
C GLN A 117 1.03 -11.94 2.07
N ASP A 118 1.14 -13.14 2.63
CA ASP A 118 2.39 -13.63 3.22
C ASP A 118 3.49 -13.72 2.16
N VAL A 119 4.67 -13.30 2.56
CA VAL A 119 5.90 -13.43 1.78
C VAL A 119 6.79 -14.48 2.45
N LEU A 120 7.49 -15.25 1.63
CA LEU A 120 8.49 -16.20 2.13
C LEU A 120 9.58 -15.44 2.89
N THR A 121 9.59 -15.58 4.21
CA THR A 121 10.56 -14.92 5.08
C THR A 121 11.56 -15.94 5.57
N LYS A 122 12.84 -15.72 5.32
CA LYS A 122 13.94 -16.65 5.64
C LYS A 122 15.12 -15.87 6.21
N GLU A 123 15.86 -16.54 7.07
CA GLU A 123 17.20 -16.10 7.48
C GLU A 123 18.20 -16.37 6.36
N VAL A 124 19.35 -15.66 6.39
CA VAL A 124 20.49 -15.96 5.54
C VAL A 124 21.06 -17.32 5.94
N GLU A 125 21.19 -18.21 4.98
CA GLU A 125 21.69 -19.57 5.18
C GLU A 125 23.19 -19.64 4.89
N THR A 126 23.87 -20.65 5.42
CA THR A 126 25.30 -20.87 5.14
C THR A 126 25.44 -21.82 3.96
N LEU A 127 26.21 -21.40 2.96
CA LEU A 127 26.57 -22.25 1.82
C LEU A 127 27.83 -23.00 2.13
N THR A 128 27.77 -24.32 2.04
CA THR A 128 28.93 -25.22 2.16
C THR A 128 29.09 -26.04 0.87
N PRO A 129 30.28 -26.64 0.60
CA PRO A 129 30.45 -27.50 -0.55
C PRO A 129 29.46 -28.69 -0.60
N GLU A 130 29.03 -29.17 0.58
CA GLU A 130 28.09 -30.28 0.69
C GLU A 130 26.66 -29.89 0.39
N THR A 131 26.30 -28.60 0.57
CA THR A 131 24.94 -28.08 0.37
C THR A 131 24.77 -27.34 -0.95
N GLU A 132 25.82 -27.15 -1.73
CA GLU A 132 25.81 -26.37 -2.96
C GLU A 132 24.77 -26.89 -3.98
N GLU A 133 24.70 -28.23 -4.15
CA GLU A 133 23.73 -28.86 -5.06
C GLU A 133 22.27 -28.64 -4.58
N GLU A 134 22.04 -28.65 -3.27
CA GLU A 134 20.72 -28.42 -2.69
C GLU A 134 20.24 -27.00 -2.90
N PHE A 135 21.11 -25.99 -2.74
CA PHE A 135 20.78 -24.59 -2.99
C PHE A 135 20.57 -24.31 -4.48
N GLY A 136 21.26 -25.02 -5.33
CA GLY A 136 21.22 -24.87 -6.79
C GLY A 136 21.85 -23.56 -7.28
N ASN A 137 21.78 -23.37 -8.58
CA ASN A 137 22.24 -22.13 -9.22
C ASN A 137 21.47 -21.89 -10.52
N ASP A 138 20.18 -22.21 -10.51
CA ASP A 138 19.32 -22.03 -11.65
C ASP A 138 19.04 -20.55 -11.91
N PRO A 139 18.83 -20.13 -13.15
CA PRO A 139 18.63 -18.74 -13.48
C PRO A 139 17.26 -18.26 -12.99
N VAL A 140 17.23 -17.12 -12.31
CA VAL A 140 16.02 -16.40 -11.92
C VAL A 140 16.07 -14.98 -12.49
N LEU A 141 14.92 -14.46 -12.93
CA LEU A 141 14.85 -13.13 -13.50
C LEU A 141 14.43 -12.12 -12.45
N ILE A 142 15.28 -11.13 -12.22
CA ILE A 142 15.03 -10.00 -11.33
C ILE A 142 15.12 -8.72 -12.16
N PHE A 143 14.10 -7.86 -12.10
CA PHE A 143 14.13 -6.57 -12.79
C PHE A 143 14.82 -5.51 -11.92
N LYS A 144 15.25 -4.45 -12.58
CA LYS A 144 15.83 -3.31 -11.87
C LYS A 144 14.79 -2.67 -10.94
N GLY A 145 15.11 -2.60 -9.65
CA GLY A 145 14.23 -2.06 -8.61
C GLY A 145 13.47 -3.11 -7.82
N ASP A 146 13.57 -4.38 -8.20
CA ASP A 146 12.92 -5.50 -7.51
C ASP A 146 13.73 -6.04 -6.32
N ILE A 147 14.88 -5.46 -6.05
CA ILE A 147 15.68 -5.69 -4.84
C ILE A 147 15.75 -4.40 -4.03
N GLY A 148 15.41 -4.49 -2.75
CA GLY A 148 15.49 -3.36 -1.83
C GLY A 148 15.75 -3.81 -0.40
N ILE A 149 16.29 -2.91 0.41
CA ILE A 149 16.47 -3.13 1.85
C ILE A 149 15.54 -2.17 2.57
N SER A 150 14.61 -2.73 3.34
CA SER A 150 13.67 -1.96 4.16
C SER A 150 13.13 -2.83 5.31
N GLY A 151 12.69 -2.21 6.39
CA GLY A 151 12.16 -2.92 7.57
C GLY A 151 13.14 -3.90 8.22
N GLY A 152 14.46 -3.77 7.94
CA GLY A 152 15.48 -4.71 8.41
C GLY A 152 15.63 -5.98 7.56
N TYR A 153 14.97 -6.04 6.40
CA TYR A 153 15.00 -7.17 5.47
C TYR A 153 15.55 -6.76 4.11
N MET A 154 16.17 -7.73 3.42
CA MET A 154 16.36 -7.64 1.98
C MET A 154 15.12 -8.23 1.31
N ASN A 155 14.36 -7.39 0.61
CA ASN A 155 13.15 -7.79 -0.08
C ASN A 155 13.49 -8.00 -1.55
N ILE A 156 13.13 -9.16 -2.11
CA ILE A 156 13.42 -9.52 -3.49
C ILE A 156 12.13 -9.96 -4.16
N VAL A 157 11.78 -9.31 -5.27
CA VAL A 157 10.73 -9.75 -6.17
C VAL A 157 11.41 -10.35 -7.40
N PHE A 158 10.99 -11.52 -7.81
CA PHE A 158 11.60 -12.26 -8.91
C PHE A 158 10.54 -12.94 -9.77
N MET A 159 10.89 -13.26 -11.01
CA MET A 159 10.02 -14.01 -11.90
C MET A 159 10.49 -15.44 -12.01
N GLN A 160 9.60 -16.39 -11.83
CA GLN A 160 9.85 -17.83 -11.86
C GLN A 160 8.79 -18.57 -12.67
N ASN A 161 9.03 -19.82 -13.01
CA ASN A 161 7.95 -20.74 -13.31
C ASN A 161 7.37 -21.25 -11.99
N LEU A 162 6.05 -21.20 -11.84
CA LEU A 162 5.43 -21.70 -10.61
C LEU A 162 5.69 -23.20 -10.44
N PRO A 163 5.96 -23.68 -9.22
CA PRO A 163 6.15 -25.10 -8.97
C PRO A 163 4.93 -25.90 -9.42
N SER A 164 5.15 -26.91 -10.25
CA SER A 164 4.10 -27.81 -10.72
C SER A 164 4.17 -29.21 -10.11
N LYS A 165 5.35 -29.64 -9.73
CA LYS A 165 5.62 -30.97 -9.14
C LYS A 165 6.42 -30.87 -7.86
N THR A 166 7.47 -30.06 -7.87
CA THR A 166 8.41 -29.91 -6.76
C THR A 166 8.48 -28.46 -6.33
N LYS A 167 8.37 -28.20 -5.02
CA LYS A 167 8.50 -26.84 -4.49
C LYS A 167 9.91 -26.33 -4.75
N HIS A 168 10.02 -25.20 -5.46
CA HIS A 168 11.30 -24.55 -5.74
C HIS A 168 11.91 -23.97 -4.45
N ARG A 169 13.23 -23.89 -4.43
CA ARG A 169 13.97 -23.28 -3.32
C ARG A 169 14.59 -21.97 -3.79
N ILE A 170 14.41 -20.92 -3.02
CA ILE A 170 15.15 -19.67 -3.13
C ILE A 170 15.78 -19.36 -1.80
N SER A 171 17.04 -18.97 -1.78
CA SER A 171 17.78 -18.68 -0.56
C SER A 171 18.80 -17.58 -0.79
N LEU A 172 18.93 -16.70 0.20
CA LEU A 172 20.09 -15.84 0.31
C LEU A 172 21.10 -16.56 1.16
N VAL A 173 22.30 -16.77 0.64
CA VAL A 173 23.33 -17.55 1.31
C VAL A 173 24.62 -16.75 1.49
N ARG A 174 25.37 -17.12 2.53
CA ARG A 174 26.74 -16.65 2.75
C ARG A 174 27.67 -17.84 2.60
N PRO A 175 28.75 -17.72 1.79
CA PRO A 175 29.78 -18.74 1.73
C PRO A 175 30.41 -19.03 3.10
N GLN A 176 30.67 -20.29 3.40
CA GLN A 176 31.23 -20.72 4.69
C GLN A 176 32.62 -20.15 4.97
N ASP A 177 33.40 -19.90 3.91
CA ASP A 177 34.77 -19.40 4.02
C ASP A 177 34.84 -17.92 4.48
N ASP A 178 33.73 -17.20 4.42
CA ASP A 178 33.60 -15.85 5.01
C ASP A 178 33.39 -15.93 6.52
N ALA A 179 34.47 -16.21 7.26
CA ALA A 179 34.43 -16.36 8.70
C ALA A 179 33.99 -15.05 9.42
N ASP A 180 34.31 -13.92 8.82
CA ASP A 180 33.89 -12.61 9.31
C ASP A 180 32.59 -12.16 8.64
N LEU A 181 31.69 -11.54 9.41
CA LEU A 181 30.41 -11.01 8.90
C LEU A 181 30.64 -10.01 7.77
N TYR A 182 31.74 -9.27 7.84
CA TYR A 182 32.16 -8.31 6.82
C TYR A 182 33.42 -8.81 6.12
N GLY A 183 33.44 -8.77 4.81
CA GLY A 183 34.65 -9.00 4.03
C GLY A 183 35.74 -7.96 4.32
N GLU A 184 36.95 -8.16 3.79
CA GLU A 184 38.07 -7.22 3.92
C GLU A 184 37.75 -5.82 3.40
N ASP A 185 36.78 -5.70 2.50
CA ASP A 185 36.26 -4.46 1.92
C ASP A 185 35.19 -3.77 2.77
N GLY A 186 34.80 -4.35 3.92
CA GLY A 186 33.78 -3.85 4.83
C GLY A 186 32.34 -4.09 4.40
N TYR A 187 32.11 -4.93 3.39
CA TYR A 187 30.79 -5.32 2.91
C TYR A 187 30.40 -6.74 3.32
N ILE A 188 29.09 -6.98 3.45
CA ILE A 188 28.55 -8.33 3.61
C ILE A 188 28.32 -8.89 2.21
N HIS A 189 29.01 -10.00 1.91
CA HIS A 189 28.87 -10.70 0.64
C HIS A 189 27.82 -11.80 0.74
N LEU A 190 26.78 -11.68 -0.05
CA LEU A 190 25.69 -12.66 -0.11
C LEU A 190 25.45 -13.10 -1.54
N GLU A 191 25.05 -14.35 -1.70
CA GLU A 191 24.67 -14.92 -2.98
C GLU A 191 23.18 -15.28 -2.96
N LEU A 192 22.46 -14.92 -4.02
CA LEU A 192 21.12 -15.44 -4.24
C LEU A 192 21.22 -16.77 -4.96
N ARG A 193 20.68 -17.80 -4.36
CA ARG A 193 20.63 -19.17 -4.90
C ARG A 193 19.19 -19.56 -5.20
N TYR A 194 18.99 -20.22 -6.32
CA TYR A 194 17.69 -20.71 -6.75
C TYR A 194 17.84 -22.13 -7.31
N ASN A 195 16.91 -23.01 -6.92
CA ASN A 195 16.82 -24.36 -7.40
C ASN A 195 15.37 -24.65 -7.80
N ASP A 196 15.14 -24.83 -9.09
CA ASP A 196 13.82 -25.16 -9.63
C ASP A 196 13.60 -26.69 -9.72
N TYR A 197 14.62 -27.48 -9.38
CA TYR A 197 14.60 -28.94 -9.44
C TYR A 197 14.16 -29.49 -10.81
N GLU A 198 14.51 -28.79 -11.90
CA GLU A 198 14.11 -29.09 -13.28
C GLU A 198 12.57 -29.02 -13.51
N ASP A 199 11.81 -28.37 -12.61
CA ASP A 199 10.36 -28.19 -12.75
C ASP A 199 10.04 -26.91 -13.50
N LEU A 200 10.18 -26.92 -14.83
CA LEU A 200 10.01 -25.78 -15.72
C LEU A 200 8.61 -25.70 -16.36
N THR A 201 7.67 -26.56 -15.96
CA THR A 201 6.38 -26.72 -16.65
C THR A 201 5.27 -25.81 -16.11
N GLY A 202 5.48 -25.14 -14.98
CA GLY A 202 4.52 -24.23 -14.39
C GLY A 202 4.35 -22.92 -15.17
N LEU A 203 3.27 -22.21 -14.89
CA LEU A 203 3.05 -20.88 -15.44
C LEU A 203 4.10 -19.90 -14.89
N ARG A 204 4.49 -18.96 -15.72
CA ARG A 204 5.43 -17.92 -15.33
C ARG A 204 4.73 -16.86 -14.52
N ASP A 205 5.22 -16.57 -13.30
CA ASP A 205 4.63 -15.61 -12.38
C ASP A 205 5.69 -15.02 -11.44
N TYR A 206 5.30 -14.00 -10.71
CA TYR A 206 6.14 -13.37 -9.72
C TYR A 206 6.15 -14.15 -8.41
N GLY A 207 7.34 -14.22 -7.79
CA GLY A 207 7.55 -14.61 -6.40
C GLY A 207 8.13 -13.46 -5.61
N ALA A 208 8.01 -13.53 -4.28
CA ALA A 208 8.62 -12.58 -3.36
C ALA A 208 9.22 -13.29 -2.15
N VAL A 209 10.37 -12.81 -1.69
CA VAL A 209 11.10 -13.27 -0.51
C VAL A 209 11.76 -12.11 0.21
#